data_4f8b4da2633cabf20f6b72228f818925
#
_entry.id   4f8b4da2633cabf20f6b72228f818925
#
_cell.length_a   1.000
_cell.length_b   1.000
_cell.length_c   1.000
_cell.angle_alpha   90.00
_cell.angle_beta   90.00
_cell.angle_gamma   90.00
#
_symmetry.space_group_name_H-M   'P 1'
#
loop_
_entity.id
_entity.type
_entity.pdbx_description
1 polymer ?
#
loop_
_entity_poly.entity_id
_entity_poly.type
_entity_poly.pdbx_seq_one_letter_code
_entity_poly.pdbx_strand_id
1 'polypeptide(L)'
;MAEGAFRRAAAEEGVLDRFEIDSAGLGDWHVGQAPDGRAQRAAGQRGIDISGQSARQVRREDFARFDLLLAMDGSNYEDLAQLAPKGERHKIRRFLDFAPHAGTKDVPDPFFGEAEGFDRALDLIEEAARGLLAELLSDEAKPVRKKSGA
;
A
#
# COMPACT_ATOMS: atom_id res chain seq x y z
N MET A 1 -3.55 5.61 -0.93
CA MET A 1 -3.51 5.45 -2.41
C MET A 1 -3.09 4.05 -2.84
N ALA A 2 -2.10 3.46 -2.20
CA ALA A 2 -1.64 2.11 -2.57
C ALA A 2 -2.73 1.04 -2.44
N GLU A 3 -3.50 1.07 -1.36
CA GLU A 3 -4.63 0.16 -1.18
C GLU A 3 -5.62 0.27 -2.35
N GLY A 4 -6.00 1.49 -2.71
CA GLY A 4 -6.94 1.72 -3.81
C GLY A 4 -6.40 1.25 -5.14
N ALA A 5 -5.12 1.51 -5.42
CA ALA A 5 -4.49 1.09 -6.66
C ALA A 5 -4.43 -0.44 -6.78
N PHE A 6 -4.10 -1.12 -5.69
CA PHE A 6 -4.07 -2.58 -5.69
C PHE A 6 -5.47 -3.19 -5.84
N ARG A 7 -6.46 -2.63 -5.14
CA ARG A 7 -7.85 -3.09 -5.29
C ARG A 7 -8.33 -2.97 -6.73
N ARG A 8 -8.01 -1.87 -7.38
CA ARG A 8 -8.37 -1.67 -8.78
C ARG A 8 -7.69 -2.68 -9.70
N ALA A 9 -6.37 -2.87 -9.53
CA ALA A 9 -5.63 -3.84 -10.34
C ALA A 9 -6.21 -5.25 -10.18
N ALA A 10 -6.50 -5.65 -8.94
CA ALA A 10 -7.09 -6.96 -8.66
C ALA A 10 -8.50 -7.10 -9.24
N ALA A 11 -9.29 -6.03 -9.20
CA ALA A 11 -10.64 -6.03 -9.76
C ALA A 11 -10.60 -6.17 -11.28
N GLU A 12 -9.67 -5.51 -11.95
CA GLU A 12 -9.51 -5.61 -13.40
C GLU A 12 -9.15 -7.02 -13.84
N GLU A 13 -8.41 -7.76 -13.00
CA GLU A 13 -8.07 -9.16 -13.27
C GLU A 13 -9.13 -10.15 -12.76
N GLY A 14 -10.19 -9.65 -12.13
CA GLY A 14 -11.26 -10.51 -11.62
C GLY A 14 -10.89 -11.33 -10.40
N VAL A 15 -9.88 -10.91 -9.63
CA VAL A 15 -9.34 -11.68 -8.50
C VAL A 15 -9.41 -10.92 -7.17
N LEU A 16 -10.15 -9.82 -7.12
CA LEU A 16 -10.23 -8.98 -5.91
C LEU A 16 -10.68 -9.78 -4.68
N ASP A 17 -11.59 -10.72 -4.85
CA ASP A 17 -12.13 -11.54 -3.76
C ASP A 17 -11.13 -12.53 -3.18
N ARG A 18 -9.97 -12.71 -3.81
CA ARG A 18 -8.91 -13.58 -3.30
C ARG A 18 -8.04 -12.91 -2.24
N PHE A 19 -8.21 -11.60 -2.03
CA PHE A 19 -7.32 -10.82 -1.16
C PHE A 19 -8.09 -10.12 -0.05
N GLU A 20 -7.49 -10.09 1.13
CA GLU A 20 -7.89 -9.17 2.19
C GLU A 20 -6.89 -8.01 2.14
N ILE A 21 -7.37 -6.80 1.85
CA ILE A 21 -6.54 -5.63 1.59
C ILE A 21 -6.90 -4.53 2.56
N ASP A 22 -5.90 -3.93 3.18
CA ASP A 22 -6.11 -2.82 4.10
C ASP A 22 -4.90 -1.91 4.07
N SER A 23 -5.03 -0.72 4.64
CA SER A 23 -3.93 0.21 4.80
C SER A 23 -3.93 0.80 6.20
N ALA A 24 -2.75 1.22 6.66
CA ALA A 24 -2.57 1.77 7.98
C ALA A 24 -1.38 2.71 8.01
N GLY A 25 -1.40 3.63 8.97
CA GLY A 25 -0.27 4.51 9.24
C GLY A 25 0.45 4.11 10.49
N LEU A 26 1.64 4.67 10.69
CA LEU A 26 2.47 4.41 11.87
C LEU A 26 2.12 5.34 13.05
N GLY A 27 1.54 6.50 12.74
CA GLY A 27 1.06 7.42 13.77
C GLY A 27 -0.44 7.31 14.01
N ASP A 28 -0.91 7.98 15.06
CA ASP A 28 -2.32 7.94 15.45
C ASP A 28 -3.06 9.26 15.24
N TRP A 29 -2.35 10.32 14.82
CA TRP A 29 -2.93 11.67 14.76
C TRP A 29 -3.96 11.87 13.66
N HIS A 30 -4.05 10.95 12.70
CA HIS A 30 -5.06 11.02 11.63
C HIS A 30 -6.09 9.88 11.70
N VAL A 31 -6.12 9.12 12.79
CA VAL A 31 -7.03 7.97 12.92
C VAL A 31 -8.48 8.42 12.72
N GLY A 32 -9.19 7.70 11.86
CA GLY A 32 -10.58 7.97 11.54
C GLY A 32 -10.80 9.00 10.44
N GLN A 33 -9.74 9.68 9.99
CA GLN A 33 -9.86 10.69 8.94
C GLN A 33 -9.88 10.06 7.55
N ALA A 34 -10.61 10.71 6.65
CA ALA A 34 -10.60 10.36 5.24
C ALA A 34 -9.27 10.78 4.59
N PRO A 35 -8.90 10.20 3.44
CA PRO A 35 -7.71 10.65 2.70
C PRO A 35 -7.80 12.14 2.33
N ASP A 36 -6.63 12.75 2.18
CA ASP A 36 -6.51 14.13 1.70
C ASP A 36 -7.32 14.34 0.43
N GLY A 37 -8.03 15.46 0.33
CA GLY A 37 -8.86 15.76 -0.83
C GLY A 37 -8.09 15.82 -2.14
N ARG A 38 -6.83 16.28 -2.11
CA ARG A 38 -5.97 16.28 -3.29
C ARG A 38 -5.63 14.87 -3.73
N ALA A 39 -5.37 13.98 -2.77
CA ALA A 39 -5.12 12.57 -3.05
C ALA A 39 -6.35 11.91 -3.65
N GLN A 40 -7.53 12.19 -3.12
CA GLN A 40 -8.78 11.66 -3.66
C GLN A 40 -9.02 12.12 -5.10
N ARG A 41 -8.75 13.39 -5.40
CA ARG A 41 -8.92 13.93 -6.76
C ARG A 41 -7.93 13.31 -7.73
N ALA A 42 -6.66 13.23 -7.35
CA ALA A 42 -5.63 12.66 -8.21
C ALA A 42 -5.93 11.17 -8.51
N ALA A 43 -6.29 10.41 -7.50
CA ALA A 43 -6.66 9.01 -7.68
C ALA A 43 -7.94 8.87 -8.51
N GLY A 44 -8.94 9.71 -8.26
CA GLY A 44 -10.22 9.69 -8.98
C GLY A 44 -10.05 9.94 -10.47
N GLN A 45 -9.12 10.81 -10.87
CA GLN A 45 -8.82 11.06 -12.28
C GLN A 45 -8.29 9.81 -12.99
N ARG A 46 -7.77 8.85 -12.25
CA ARG A 46 -7.28 7.57 -12.77
C ARG A 46 -8.27 6.43 -12.55
N GLY A 47 -9.47 6.75 -12.07
CA GLY A 47 -10.50 5.76 -11.79
C GLY A 47 -10.26 4.97 -10.49
N ILE A 48 -9.44 5.49 -9.59
CA ILE A 48 -9.17 4.89 -8.30
C ILE A 48 -9.95 5.64 -7.23
N ASP A 49 -10.92 4.98 -6.62
CA ASP A 49 -11.75 5.59 -5.58
C ASP A 49 -11.18 5.23 -4.20
N ILE A 50 -10.68 6.23 -3.49
CA ILE A 50 -10.18 6.08 -2.13
C ILE A 50 -11.06 6.82 -1.11
N SER A 51 -12.20 7.35 -1.51
CA SER A 51 -13.05 8.17 -0.65
C SER A 51 -13.61 7.41 0.55
N GLY A 52 -13.76 6.10 0.44
CA GLY A 52 -14.27 5.27 1.53
C GLY A 52 -13.22 4.83 2.53
N GLN A 53 -11.95 5.15 2.31
CA GLN A 53 -10.89 4.78 3.24
C GLN A 53 -10.85 5.71 4.44
N SER A 54 -10.47 5.18 5.59
CA SER A 54 -10.19 6.01 6.77
C SER A 54 -8.87 5.59 7.38
N ALA A 55 -8.16 6.56 7.97
CA ALA A 55 -6.86 6.29 8.56
C ALA A 55 -7.02 5.43 9.81
N ARG A 56 -6.14 4.45 9.97
CA ARG A 56 -5.99 3.69 11.21
C ARG A 56 -4.52 3.49 11.49
N GLN A 57 -4.19 3.17 12.72
CA GLN A 57 -2.82 2.90 13.12
C GLN A 57 -2.53 1.40 12.97
N VAL A 58 -1.33 1.07 12.48
CA VAL A 58 -0.86 -0.31 12.41
C VAL A 58 -0.67 -0.86 13.82
N ARG A 59 -0.98 -2.14 14.02
CA ARG A 59 -0.86 -2.83 15.31
C ARG A 59 -0.06 -4.12 15.15
N ARG A 60 0.43 -4.62 16.27
CA ARG A 60 1.17 -5.89 16.28
C ARG A 60 0.32 -7.05 15.77
N GLU A 61 -0.99 -7.04 16.04
CA GLU A 61 -1.93 -8.06 15.58
C GLU A 61 -2.01 -8.14 14.05
N ASP A 62 -1.67 -7.06 13.36
CA ASP A 62 -1.64 -7.06 11.89
C ASP A 62 -0.64 -8.06 11.34
N PHE A 63 0.44 -8.31 12.05
CA PHE A 63 1.44 -9.31 11.64
C PHE A 63 0.89 -10.74 11.68
N ALA A 64 -0.06 -11.02 12.56
CA ALA A 64 -0.70 -12.33 12.60
C ALA A 64 -1.80 -12.43 11.53
N ARG A 65 -2.48 -11.33 11.27
CA ARG A 65 -3.65 -11.31 10.38
C ARG A 65 -3.27 -11.31 8.90
N PHE A 66 -2.22 -10.57 8.54
CA PHE A 66 -1.84 -10.39 7.13
C PHE A 66 -0.58 -11.17 6.80
N ASP A 67 -0.53 -11.69 5.57
CA ASP A 67 0.62 -12.45 5.08
C ASP A 67 1.75 -11.53 4.64
N LEU A 68 1.45 -10.29 4.30
CA LEU A 68 2.41 -9.37 3.74
C LEU A 68 2.11 -7.94 4.21
N LEU A 69 3.12 -7.26 4.72
CA LEU A 69 3.05 -5.87 5.13
C LEU A 69 3.98 -5.06 4.24
N LEU A 70 3.44 -4.05 3.57
CA LEU A 70 4.16 -3.29 2.56
C LEU A 70 4.46 -1.90 3.07
N ALA A 71 5.74 -1.59 3.18
CA ALA A 71 6.23 -0.28 3.58
C ALA A 71 6.38 0.62 2.36
N MET A 72 5.90 1.85 2.46
CA MET A 72 5.97 2.80 1.36
C MET A 72 7.36 3.41 1.22
N ASP A 73 8.11 3.51 2.31
CA ASP A 73 9.48 4.04 2.31
C ASP A 73 10.34 3.35 3.37
N GLY A 74 11.62 3.74 3.44
CA GLY A 74 12.56 3.16 4.39
C GLY A 74 12.23 3.43 5.85
N SER A 75 11.66 4.61 6.15
CA SER A 75 11.23 4.96 7.50
C SER A 75 10.08 4.06 7.95
N ASN A 76 9.09 3.85 7.09
CA ASN A 76 8.00 2.90 7.38
C ASN A 76 8.53 1.50 7.61
N TYR A 77 9.48 1.07 6.79
CA TYR A 77 10.09 -0.25 6.93
C TYR A 77 10.74 -0.43 8.30
N GLU A 78 11.56 0.54 8.72
CA GLU A 78 12.25 0.49 10.00
C GLU A 78 11.27 0.46 11.17
N ASP A 79 10.23 1.29 11.12
CA ASP A 79 9.22 1.34 12.16
C ASP A 79 8.42 0.05 12.25
N LEU A 80 8.08 -0.55 11.11
CA LEU A 80 7.41 -1.84 11.08
C LEU A 80 8.31 -2.95 11.63
N ALA A 81 9.60 -2.91 11.31
CA ALA A 81 10.56 -3.90 11.81
C ALA A 81 10.68 -3.85 13.34
N GLN A 82 10.60 -2.65 13.93
CA GLN A 82 10.62 -2.49 15.38
C GLN A 82 9.33 -2.99 16.02
N LEU A 83 8.20 -2.82 15.36
CA LEU A 83 6.90 -3.26 15.86
C LEU A 83 6.70 -4.78 15.73
N ALA A 84 7.36 -5.41 14.78
CA ALA A 84 7.12 -6.79 14.43
C ALA A 84 7.40 -7.75 15.59
N PRO A 85 6.49 -8.69 15.88
CA PRO A 85 6.76 -9.77 16.81
C PRO A 85 7.95 -10.61 16.33
N LYS A 86 8.59 -11.31 17.25
CA LYS A 86 9.72 -12.18 16.94
C LYS A 86 9.31 -13.22 15.87
N GLY A 87 10.12 -13.29 14.81
CA GLY A 87 9.89 -14.24 13.73
C GLY A 87 8.95 -13.74 12.62
N GLU A 88 8.43 -12.52 12.73
CA GLU A 88 7.45 -11.99 11.78
C GLU A 88 8.02 -10.94 10.83
N ARG A 89 9.29 -10.54 10.99
CA ARG A 89 9.89 -9.50 10.13
C ARG A 89 9.95 -9.86 8.66
N HIS A 90 9.97 -11.14 8.34
CA HIS A 90 10.00 -11.61 6.95
C HIS A 90 8.76 -11.20 6.15
N LYS A 91 7.67 -10.84 6.84
CA LYS A 91 6.45 -10.38 6.19
C LYS A 91 6.53 -8.94 5.69
N ILE A 92 7.54 -8.18 6.13
CA ILE A 92 7.69 -6.78 5.75
C ILE A 92 8.49 -6.69 4.47
N ARG A 93 7.93 -6.01 3.47
CA ARG A 93 8.63 -5.73 2.21
C ARG A 93 8.36 -4.29 1.80
N ARG A 94 9.23 -3.75 0.99
CA ARG A 94 9.02 -2.41 0.42
C ARG A 94 8.12 -2.53 -0.79
N PHE A 95 7.13 -1.65 -0.85
CA PHE A 95 6.16 -1.68 -1.94
C PHE A 95 6.82 -1.50 -3.32
N LEU A 96 7.78 -0.58 -3.42
CA LEU A 96 8.47 -0.33 -4.69
C LEU A 96 9.48 -1.42 -5.08
N ASP A 97 9.70 -2.44 -4.26
CA ASP A 97 10.41 -3.64 -4.71
C ASP A 97 9.68 -4.32 -5.87
N PHE A 98 8.37 -4.10 -5.98
CA PHE A 98 7.55 -4.65 -7.06
C PHE A 98 7.53 -3.76 -8.30
N ALA A 99 8.27 -2.66 -8.28
CA ALA A 99 8.50 -1.77 -9.41
C ALA A 99 10.01 -1.56 -9.60
N PRO A 100 10.75 -2.60 -10.03
CA PRO A 100 12.22 -2.58 -10.02
C PRO A 100 12.83 -1.51 -10.92
N HIS A 101 12.08 -1.01 -11.89
CA HIS A 101 12.56 0.02 -12.81
C HIS A 101 12.17 1.44 -12.39
N ALA A 102 11.59 1.61 -11.21
CA ALA A 102 11.13 2.91 -10.74
C ALA A 102 12.27 3.89 -10.44
N GLY A 103 13.49 3.40 -10.21
CA GLY A 103 14.64 4.23 -9.88
C GLY A 103 14.68 4.69 -8.42
N THR A 104 13.72 4.29 -7.60
CA THR A 104 13.66 4.60 -6.18
C THR A 104 12.96 3.46 -5.45
N LYS A 105 13.24 3.33 -4.16
CA LYS A 105 12.56 2.37 -3.29
C LYS A 105 11.56 3.03 -2.35
N ASP A 106 11.47 4.35 -2.39
CA ASP A 106 10.57 5.11 -1.55
C ASP A 106 9.48 5.75 -2.41
N VAL A 107 8.21 5.52 -2.04
CA VAL A 107 7.11 6.27 -2.64
C VAL A 107 7.21 7.70 -2.13
N PRO A 108 7.34 8.70 -3.01
CA PRO A 108 7.43 10.08 -2.55
C PRO A 108 6.14 10.49 -1.85
N ASP A 109 6.30 11.27 -0.76
CA ASP A 109 5.16 11.84 -0.05
C ASP A 109 4.77 13.15 -0.75
N PRO A 110 3.64 13.20 -1.42
CA PRO A 110 3.22 14.39 -2.13
C PRO A 110 2.54 15.43 -1.25
N PHE A 111 2.47 15.21 0.06
CA PHE A 111 1.71 16.04 1.00
C PHE A 111 2.11 17.52 0.93
N PHE A 112 3.41 17.80 0.79
CA PHE A 112 3.94 19.15 0.69
C PHE A 112 4.22 19.58 -0.74
N GLY A 113 3.84 18.76 -1.72
CA GLY A 113 4.11 18.99 -3.12
C GLY A 113 2.94 19.59 -3.87
N GLU A 114 3.19 19.94 -5.11
CA GLU A 114 2.17 20.38 -6.04
C GLU A 114 1.39 19.18 -6.59
N ALA A 115 0.36 19.44 -7.40
CA ALA A 115 -0.48 18.38 -7.98
C ALA A 115 0.32 17.31 -8.73
N GLU A 116 1.42 17.71 -9.39
CA GLU A 116 2.31 16.80 -10.10
C GLU A 116 2.96 15.76 -9.19
N GLY A 117 3.17 16.10 -7.91
CA GLY A 117 3.70 15.17 -6.93
C GLY A 117 2.77 13.98 -6.70
N PHE A 118 1.46 14.22 -6.69
CA PHE A 118 0.48 13.14 -6.58
C PHE A 118 0.49 12.25 -7.81
N ASP A 119 0.60 12.84 -9.00
CA ASP A 119 0.65 12.05 -10.24
C ASP A 119 1.89 11.17 -10.30
N ARG A 120 3.05 11.70 -9.91
CA ARG A 120 4.28 10.90 -9.88
C ARG A 120 4.17 9.76 -8.87
N ALA A 121 3.66 10.06 -7.67
CA ALA A 121 3.46 9.04 -6.65
C ALA A 121 2.52 7.95 -7.16
N LEU A 122 1.42 8.33 -7.83
CA LEU A 122 0.47 7.39 -8.38
C LEU A 122 1.06 6.55 -9.52
N ASP A 123 1.90 7.11 -10.37
CA ASP A 123 2.59 6.34 -11.41
C ASP A 123 3.39 5.19 -10.79
N LEU A 124 4.16 5.50 -9.75
CA LEU A 124 4.97 4.49 -9.05
C LEU A 124 4.10 3.48 -8.32
N ILE A 125 3.05 3.95 -7.67
CA ILE A 125 2.11 3.10 -6.93
C ILE A 125 1.39 2.14 -7.87
N GLU A 126 0.90 2.60 -9.00
CA GLU A 126 0.21 1.74 -9.96
C GLU A 126 1.15 0.70 -10.57
N GLU A 127 2.38 1.08 -10.88
CA GLU A 127 3.38 0.13 -11.38
C GLU A 127 3.67 -0.95 -10.34
N ALA A 128 3.91 -0.56 -9.08
CA ALA A 128 4.18 -1.49 -8.02
C ALA A 128 2.96 -2.40 -7.73
N ALA A 129 1.76 -1.84 -7.77
CA ALA A 129 0.54 -2.62 -7.56
C ALA A 129 0.39 -3.71 -8.62
N ARG A 130 0.65 -3.39 -9.88
CA ARG A 130 0.61 -4.38 -10.96
C ARG A 130 1.69 -5.44 -10.81
N GLY A 131 2.92 -5.01 -10.45
CA GLY A 131 4.03 -5.94 -10.22
C GLY A 131 3.76 -6.88 -9.05
N LEU A 132 3.22 -6.36 -7.97
CA LEU A 132 2.84 -7.15 -6.81
C LEU A 132 1.76 -8.16 -7.16
N LEU A 133 0.72 -7.73 -7.84
CA LEU A 133 -0.37 -8.61 -8.24
C LEU A 133 0.13 -9.74 -9.14
N ALA A 134 0.99 -9.42 -10.11
CA ALA A 134 1.57 -10.42 -11.00
C ALA A 134 2.37 -11.47 -10.22
N GLU A 135 3.18 -11.04 -9.25
CA GLU A 135 3.96 -11.97 -8.42
C GLU A 135 3.05 -12.87 -7.60
N LEU A 136 1.99 -12.32 -7.02
CA LEU A 136 1.08 -13.09 -6.19
C LEU A 136 0.25 -14.09 -6.99
N LEU A 137 -0.15 -13.72 -8.19
CA LEU A 137 -0.89 -14.63 -9.08
C LEU A 137 0.00 -15.75 -9.60
N SER A 138 1.29 -15.47 -9.81
CA SER A 138 2.25 -16.49 -10.25
C SER A 138 2.60 -17.48 -9.15
N ASP A 139 2.47 -17.09 -7.89
CA ASP A 139 2.73 -17.94 -6.72
C ASP A 139 1.57 -18.90 -6.42
N GLU A 140 0.71 -19.04 -7.31
CA GLU A 140 -0.42 -19.96 -7.39
C GLU A 140 -1.05 -20.46 -6.08
N ALA A 141 -2.25 -20.19 -5.86
CA ALA A 141 -3.05 -21.08 -5.07
C ALA A 141 -3.25 -20.74 -3.60
N LYS A 142 -2.61 -19.75 -3.04
CA LYS A 142 -2.93 -19.39 -1.66
C LYS A 142 -3.63 -18.05 -1.62
N PRO A 143 -4.80 -17.94 -0.93
CA PRO A 143 -5.34 -16.63 -0.64
C PRO A 143 -4.29 -15.83 0.11
N VAL A 144 -4.00 -14.62 -0.37
CA VAL A 144 -2.98 -13.78 0.23
C VAL A 144 -3.65 -12.58 0.87
N ARG A 145 -3.28 -12.31 2.11
CA ARG A 145 -3.73 -11.12 2.82
C ARG A 145 -2.63 -10.09 2.79
N LYS A 146 -3.00 -8.85 2.49
CA LYS A 146 -2.04 -7.78 2.36
C LYS A 146 -2.37 -6.62 3.21
N LYS A 147 -1.32 -5.91 3.61
CA LYS A 147 -1.46 -4.66 4.29
C LYS A 147 -0.41 -3.69 3.76
N SER A 148 -0.87 -2.49 3.38
CA SER A 148 0.02 -1.39 3.07
C SER A 148 0.22 -0.54 4.30
N GLY A 149 1.47 -0.34 4.68
CA GLY A 149 1.81 0.68 5.66
C GLY A 149 2.04 2.00 4.93
N ALA A 150 1.48 3.08 5.43
CA ALA A 150 1.65 4.37 4.75
C ALA A 150 1.93 5.50 5.72
#